data_0d0da26915e3dc060711fe7360b39700
#
_entry.id   0d0da26915e3dc060711fe7360b39700
#
_cell.length_a   1.000
_cell.length_b   1.000
_cell.length_c   1.000
_cell.angle_alpha   90.00
_cell.angle_beta   90.00
_cell.angle_gamma   90.00
#
_symmetry.space_group_name_H-M   'P 1'
#
loop_
_entity.id
_entity.type
_entity.pdbx_description
1 polymer ?
#
loop_
_entity_poly.entity_id
_entity_poly.type
_entity_poly.pdbx_seq_one_letter_code
_entity_poly.pdbx_strand_id
1 'polypeptide(L)'
;PMQIGDYTDFYSSEQHAYHVGCLFRDPNNALLPNWKHIPVGYHGRASSIVPSGVDFHRPKGQKKPPTAEVPVFGNCNLLDFELETAFFTYEGKPLGESISTAEADEYIFGMTLLNDWSARDIQGWEYVPLGPFLGKNFASHISSWVVTLDALEPFRTAGPVQEPKVLPYLEYSGDKHVDINLEVIIQPEGGEETTVSKSNYKYMYWNMNQQLAHHSINGCNINCGDMMASGTISGPKESEFGSMLEISWKGSKTVPMN
;
A
#
# COMPACT_ATOMS: atom_id res chain seq x y z
N PRO A 1 -12.83 18.09 -7.17
CA PRO A 1 -12.09 17.79 -5.95
C PRO A 1 -12.87 16.78 -5.13
N MET A 2 -12.22 15.74 -4.66
CA MET A 2 -12.81 14.73 -3.79
C MET A 2 -12.38 15.04 -2.35
N GLN A 3 -13.32 15.01 -1.41
CA GLN A 3 -12.99 15.06 0.01
C GLN A 3 -12.79 13.64 0.49
N ILE A 4 -11.60 13.32 0.98
CA ILE A 4 -11.29 12.00 1.53
C ILE A 4 -11.90 11.91 2.93
N GLY A 5 -12.70 10.87 3.15
CA GLY A 5 -13.26 10.52 4.44
C GLY A 5 -12.25 9.79 5.32
N ASP A 6 -12.44 8.49 5.48
CA ASP A 6 -11.50 7.62 6.16
C ASP A 6 -10.45 7.05 5.19
N TYR A 7 -9.31 6.64 5.73
CA TYR A 7 -8.22 6.03 4.97
C TYR A 7 -7.83 4.69 5.59
N THR A 8 -7.86 3.66 4.76
CA THR A 8 -7.36 2.33 5.13
C THR A 8 -6.25 1.95 4.17
N ASP A 9 -5.13 1.48 4.71
CA ASP A 9 -4.02 0.97 3.93
C ASP A 9 -3.88 -0.53 4.13
N PHE A 10 -3.86 -1.27 3.02
CA PHE A 10 -3.70 -2.72 2.99
C PHE A 10 -2.24 -3.11 2.75
N TYR A 11 -2.00 -4.40 2.78
CA TYR A 11 -0.68 -5.01 2.58
C TYR A 11 -0.80 -6.19 1.60
N SER A 12 -1.31 -5.89 0.39
CA SER A 12 -1.91 -6.89 -0.50
C SER A 12 -0.96 -7.50 -1.53
N SER A 13 0.30 -7.05 -1.62
CA SER A 13 1.32 -7.65 -2.50
C SER A 13 2.06 -8.79 -1.79
N GLU A 14 1.92 -10.02 -2.30
CA GLU A 14 2.67 -11.18 -1.78
C GLU A 14 4.18 -10.97 -1.93
N GLN A 15 4.61 -10.39 -3.06
CA GLN A 15 6.02 -10.14 -3.32
C GLN A 15 6.61 -9.17 -2.30
N HIS A 16 5.94 -8.02 -2.10
CA HIS A 16 6.38 -7.05 -1.09
C HIS A 16 6.40 -7.66 0.32
N ALA A 17 5.32 -8.32 0.73
CA ALA A 17 5.23 -8.94 2.05
C ALA A 17 6.31 -10.01 2.28
N TYR A 18 6.61 -10.79 1.26
CA TYR A 18 7.67 -11.80 1.29
C TYR A 18 9.06 -11.14 1.41
N HIS A 19 9.37 -10.15 0.56
CA HIS A 19 10.68 -9.47 0.58
C HIS A 19 10.91 -8.77 1.92
N VAL A 20 9.94 -8.01 2.41
CA VAL A 20 10.02 -7.39 3.75
C VAL A 20 10.17 -8.45 4.83
N GLY A 21 9.45 -9.56 4.69
CA GLY A 21 9.61 -10.70 5.57
C GLY A 21 11.04 -11.23 5.61
N CYS A 22 11.67 -11.42 4.46
CA CYS A 22 13.07 -11.87 4.35
C CYS A 22 14.08 -10.87 4.95
N LEU A 23 13.77 -9.57 4.92
CA LEU A 23 14.64 -8.54 5.52
C LEU A 23 14.65 -8.54 7.06
N PHE A 24 13.62 -9.12 7.69
CA PHE A 24 13.42 -9.05 9.14
C PHE A 24 13.21 -10.41 9.82
N ARG A 25 13.00 -11.48 9.06
CA ARG A 25 12.70 -12.84 9.55
C ARG A 25 13.41 -13.89 8.70
N ASP A 26 13.31 -15.16 9.13
CA ASP A 26 13.74 -16.30 8.33
C ASP A 26 12.95 -16.35 7.00
N PRO A 27 13.60 -16.45 5.83
CA PRO A 27 12.93 -16.57 4.53
C PRO A 27 11.91 -17.72 4.45
N ASN A 28 12.09 -18.80 5.19
CA ASN A 28 11.13 -19.91 5.24
C ASN A 28 9.83 -19.54 6.00
N ASN A 29 9.86 -18.46 6.78
CA ASN A 29 8.75 -17.91 7.54
C ASN A 29 8.58 -16.40 7.28
N ALA A 30 8.84 -15.97 6.04
CA ALA A 30 8.80 -14.56 5.66
C ALA A 30 7.39 -13.97 5.81
N LEU A 31 6.36 -14.67 5.36
CA LEU A 31 4.96 -14.25 5.55
C LEU A 31 4.46 -14.63 6.96
N LEU A 32 3.74 -13.71 7.58
CA LEU A 32 3.04 -14.02 8.83
C LEU A 32 1.89 -15.01 8.58
N PRO A 33 1.51 -15.83 9.57
CA PRO A 33 0.53 -16.91 9.39
C PRO A 33 -0.84 -16.46 8.86
N ASN A 34 -1.25 -15.23 9.15
CA ASN A 34 -2.54 -14.68 8.71
C ASN A 34 -2.50 -14.07 7.31
N TRP A 35 -1.31 -13.82 6.74
CA TRP A 35 -1.19 -13.02 5.52
C TRP A 35 -1.92 -13.63 4.31
N LYS A 36 -1.85 -14.96 4.15
CA LYS A 36 -2.56 -15.68 3.06
C LYS A 36 -4.03 -16.00 3.37
N HIS A 37 -4.54 -15.57 4.50
CA HIS A 37 -5.90 -15.85 4.93
C HIS A 37 -6.79 -14.61 4.94
N ILE A 38 -6.23 -13.42 5.10
CA ILE A 38 -6.96 -12.16 5.13
C ILE A 38 -6.17 -11.05 4.42
N PRO A 39 -6.84 -10.09 3.77
CA PRO A 39 -6.22 -8.82 3.40
C PRO A 39 -5.87 -8.03 4.67
N VAL A 40 -4.60 -8.10 5.09
CA VAL A 40 -4.13 -7.34 6.26
C VAL A 40 -4.12 -5.87 5.93
N GLY A 41 -4.59 -5.03 6.85
CA GLY A 41 -4.61 -3.58 6.69
C GLY A 41 -4.57 -2.84 8.02
N TYR A 42 -4.40 -1.54 7.97
CA TYR A 42 -4.45 -0.64 9.12
C TYR A 42 -5.17 0.66 8.76
N HIS A 43 -5.65 1.38 9.78
CA HIS A 43 -6.27 2.68 9.57
C HIS A 43 -5.19 3.75 9.43
N GLY A 44 -5.12 4.34 8.22
CA GLY A 44 -4.22 5.43 7.92
C GLY A 44 -4.74 6.79 8.36
N ARG A 45 -3.92 7.83 8.18
CA ARG A 45 -4.28 9.19 8.53
C ARG A 45 -4.77 9.97 7.30
N ALA A 46 -6.08 10.19 7.19
CA ALA A 46 -6.67 10.88 6.05
C ALA A 46 -6.26 12.38 5.96
N SER A 47 -6.05 13.04 7.10
CA SER A 47 -5.79 14.49 7.13
C SER A 47 -4.45 14.92 6.53
N SER A 48 -3.51 14.02 6.31
CA SER A 48 -2.20 14.26 5.70
C SER A 48 -2.06 13.69 4.29
N ILE A 49 -3.17 13.28 3.68
CA ILE A 49 -3.21 12.96 2.26
C ILE A 49 -3.29 14.25 1.47
N VAL A 50 -2.33 14.45 0.59
CA VAL A 50 -2.19 15.66 -0.23
C VAL A 50 -2.10 15.31 -1.71
N PRO A 51 -2.53 16.20 -2.62
CA PRO A 51 -2.40 15.97 -4.05
C PRO A 51 -0.93 16.04 -4.50
N SER A 52 -0.60 15.33 -5.57
CA SER A 52 0.71 15.41 -6.23
C SER A 52 1.11 16.87 -6.54
N GLY A 53 2.38 17.19 -6.35
CA GLY A 53 2.94 18.53 -6.54
C GLY A 53 2.96 19.40 -5.28
N VAL A 54 2.44 18.91 -4.16
CA VAL A 54 2.56 19.58 -2.86
C VAL A 54 3.82 19.08 -2.15
N ASP A 55 4.68 20.00 -1.73
CA ASP A 55 5.88 19.65 -0.94
C ASP A 55 5.49 19.26 0.49
N PHE A 56 6.28 18.38 1.10
CA PHE A 56 6.16 18.02 2.49
C PHE A 56 7.51 18.11 3.21
N HIS A 57 7.46 18.32 4.53
CA HIS A 57 8.66 18.36 5.34
C HIS A 57 9.14 16.99 5.74
N ARG A 58 10.47 16.76 5.71
CA ARG A 58 11.06 15.56 6.29
C ARG A 58 10.59 15.40 7.74
N PRO A 59 9.97 14.29 8.11
CA PRO A 59 9.38 14.13 9.44
C PRO A 59 10.43 14.03 10.53
N LYS A 60 10.02 14.30 11.76
CA LYS A 60 10.82 14.14 12.98
C LYS A 60 10.14 13.14 13.90
N GLY A 61 10.91 12.38 14.62
CA GLY A 61 10.39 11.44 15.59
C GLY A 61 11.48 10.81 16.44
N GLN A 62 11.07 9.92 17.33
CA GLN A 62 12.00 9.05 18.03
C GLN A 62 12.44 7.93 17.10
N LYS A 63 13.70 7.57 17.21
CA LYS A 63 14.31 6.44 16.52
C LYS A 63 15.39 5.83 17.40
N LYS A 64 15.64 4.55 17.24
CA LYS A 64 16.69 3.84 17.99
C LYS A 64 17.65 3.17 17.01
N PRO A 65 18.77 3.83 16.67
CA PRO A 65 19.83 3.21 15.89
C PRO A 65 20.34 1.93 16.59
N PRO A 66 20.81 0.92 15.87
CA PRO A 66 21.26 -0.35 16.47
C PRO A 66 22.37 -0.20 17.53
N THR A 67 23.20 0.84 17.40
CA THR A 67 24.31 1.13 18.30
C THR A 67 23.91 2.00 19.50
N ALA A 68 22.66 2.51 19.56
CA ALA A 68 22.22 3.40 20.63
C ALA A 68 21.62 2.59 21.78
N GLU A 69 22.00 2.91 23.01
CA GLU A 69 21.40 2.33 24.22
C GLU A 69 19.98 2.84 24.47
N VAL A 70 19.76 4.11 24.19
CA VAL A 70 18.47 4.79 24.35
C VAL A 70 17.99 5.40 23.04
N PRO A 71 16.68 5.62 22.84
CA PRO A 71 16.18 6.29 21.64
C PRO A 71 16.68 7.74 21.58
N VAL A 72 16.78 8.25 20.36
CA VAL A 72 17.14 9.64 20.06
C VAL A 72 16.01 10.31 19.29
N PHE A 73 15.83 11.60 19.49
CA PHE A 73 14.86 12.41 18.73
C PHE A 73 15.56 13.18 17.62
N GLY A 74 14.96 13.25 16.43
CA GLY A 74 15.50 14.03 15.32
C GLY A 74 14.80 13.76 13.98
N ASN A 75 15.35 14.33 12.91
CA ASN A 75 14.85 14.12 11.57
C ASN A 75 14.97 12.66 11.16
N CYS A 76 14.00 12.17 10.38
CA CYS A 76 14.09 10.89 9.72
C CYS A 76 15.34 10.82 8.81
N ASN A 77 16.12 9.76 8.94
CA ASN A 77 17.30 9.51 8.10
C ASN A 77 16.98 8.56 6.94
N LEU A 78 15.96 7.73 7.08
CA LEU A 78 15.58 6.69 6.13
C LEU A 78 14.16 6.99 5.59
N LEU A 79 14.06 8.05 4.79
CA LEU A 79 12.82 8.38 4.08
C LEU A 79 12.70 7.49 2.86
N ASP A 80 11.54 6.85 2.70
CA ASP A 80 11.23 5.91 1.63
C ASP A 80 9.90 6.26 0.96
N PHE A 81 9.75 5.85 -0.29
CA PHE A 81 8.48 5.86 -1.01
C PHE A 81 7.84 4.46 -0.96
N GLU A 82 6.54 4.39 -1.13
CA GLU A 82 5.83 3.16 -1.46
C GLU A 82 4.95 3.39 -2.70
N LEU A 83 5.24 2.61 -3.76
CA LEU A 83 4.47 2.60 -4.99
C LEU A 83 3.15 1.90 -4.74
N GLU A 84 2.05 2.65 -4.80
CA GLU A 84 0.72 2.15 -4.53
C GLU A 84 -0.32 2.68 -5.52
N THR A 85 -1.48 2.05 -5.48
CA THR A 85 -2.73 2.60 -5.96
C THR A 85 -3.73 2.64 -4.82
N ALA A 86 -4.74 3.49 -4.95
CA ALA A 86 -5.86 3.48 -4.04
C ALA A 86 -7.16 3.51 -4.83
N PHE A 87 -8.22 2.96 -4.27
CA PHE A 87 -9.57 3.15 -4.79
C PHE A 87 -10.42 3.99 -3.84
N PHE A 88 -11.36 4.69 -4.41
CA PHE A 88 -12.37 5.45 -3.68
C PHE A 88 -13.70 4.72 -3.71
N THR A 89 -14.45 4.84 -2.62
CA THR A 89 -15.76 4.20 -2.50
C THR A 89 -16.90 5.16 -2.77
N TYR A 90 -18.01 4.60 -3.24
CA TYR A 90 -19.35 5.17 -3.06
C TYR A 90 -19.81 4.95 -1.62
N GLU A 91 -20.98 5.49 -1.28
CA GLU A 91 -21.63 5.17 -0.01
C GLU A 91 -21.97 3.69 0.04
N GLY A 92 -21.51 3.02 1.09
CA GLY A 92 -21.74 1.60 1.32
C GLY A 92 -23.06 1.32 2.03
N LYS A 93 -23.11 0.16 2.67
CA LYS A 93 -24.26 -0.29 3.44
C LYS A 93 -24.28 0.34 4.84
N PRO A 94 -25.43 0.40 5.50
CA PRO A 94 -25.54 0.85 6.88
C PRO A 94 -24.66 0.06 7.85
N LEU A 95 -24.32 0.68 8.97
CA LEU A 95 -23.58 0.03 10.05
C LEU A 95 -24.28 -1.28 10.48
N GLY A 96 -23.53 -2.36 10.53
CA GLY A 96 -23.99 -3.71 10.81
C GLY A 96 -24.19 -4.59 9.57
N GLU A 97 -24.13 -4.01 8.38
CA GLU A 97 -24.22 -4.75 7.12
C GLU A 97 -22.85 -4.84 6.44
N SER A 98 -22.63 -5.91 5.67
CA SER A 98 -21.39 -6.15 4.95
C SER A 98 -21.57 -6.13 3.43
N ILE A 99 -20.50 -5.81 2.72
CA ILE A 99 -20.42 -5.86 1.26
C ILE A 99 -19.71 -7.16 0.88
N SER A 100 -20.33 -7.98 0.03
CA SER A 100 -19.71 -9.20 -0.49
C SER A 100 -18.73 -8.90 -1.62
N THR A 101 -17.81 -9.84 -1.91
CA THR A 101 -16.91 -9.73 -3.08
C THR A 101 -17.66 -9.61 -4.40
N ALA A 102 -18.86 -10.20 -4.49
CA ALA A 102 -19.68 -10.16 -5.70
C ALA A 102 -20.29 -8.77 -5.94
N GLU A 103 -20.64 -8.04 -4.87
CA GLU A 103 -21.26 -6.72 -4.92
C GLU A 103 -20.21 -5.59 -4.96
N ALA A 104 -18.96 -5.86 -4.59
CA ALA A 104 -17.98 -4.82 -4.29
C ALA A 104 -17.74 -3.83 -5.44
N ASP A 105 -17.83 -4.26 -6.69
CA ASP A 105 -17.69 -3.36 -7.85
C ASP A 105 -18.74 -2.23 -7.87
N GLU A 106 -19.93 -2.44 -7.28
CA GLU A 106 -20.99 -1.43 -7.19
C GLU A 106 -20.66 -0.31 -6.19
N TYR A 107 -19.71 -0.56 -5.29
CA TYR A 107 -19.30 0.35 -4.23
C TYR A 107 -17.93 1.00 -4.50
N ILE A 108 -17.26 0.68 -5.60
CA ILE A 108 -15.97 1.24 -5.98
C ILE A 108 -16.16 2.25 -7.11
N PHE A 109 -15.80 3.51 -6.83
CA PHE A 109 -15.87 4.59 -7.83
C PHE A 109 -14.77 4.48 -8.88
N GLY A 110 -13.53 4.29 -8.47
CA GLY A 110 -12.37 4.26 -9.35
C GLY A 110 -11.05 4.29 -8.60
N MET A 111 -9.96 4.30 -9.35
CA MET A 111 -8.60 4.19 -8.83
C MET A 111 -7.78 5.45 -9.07
N THR A 112 -6.83 5.69 -8.19
CA THR A 112 -5.81 6.73 -8.29
C THR A 112 -4.42 6.16 -7.97
N LEU A 113 -3.35 6.84 -8.39
CA LEU A 113 -1.99 6.55 -7.92
C LEU A 113 -1.80 7.11 -6.51
N LEU A 114 -1.05 6.37 -5.70
CA LEU A 114 -0.69 6.74 -4.34
C LEU A 114 0.81 6.53 -4.13
N ASN A 115 1.43 7.42 -3.39
CA ASN A 115 2.74 7.24 -2.79
C ASN A 115 2.58 7.38 -1.27
N ASP A 116 2.72 6.27 -0.53
CA ASP A 116 2.68 6.28 0.93
C ASP A 116 4.09 6.45 1.50
N TRP A 117 4.45 7.72 1.77
CA TRP A 117 5.77 8.04 2.30
C TRP A 117 6.03 7.39 3.65
N SER A 118 7.22 6.84 3.81
CA SER A 118 7.60 6.04 4.97
C SER A 118 8.88 6.55 5.61
N ALA A 119 8.83 6.89 6.89
CA ALA A 119 10.00 7.21 7.70
C ALA A 119 10.47 5.93 8.41
N ARG A 120 11.30 5.14 7.72
CA ARG A 120 11.62 3.76 8.13
C ARG A 120 12.31 3.64 9.49
N ASP A 121 13.17 4.58 9.85
CA ASP A 121 13.86 4.59 11.13
C ASP A 121 12.94 4.97 12.30
N ILE A 122 11.96 5.84 12.06
CA ILE A 122 10.90 6.14 13.02
C ILE A 122 9.92 4.97 13.11
N GLN A 123 9.45 4.46 11.97
CA GLN A 123 8.55 3.30 11.90
C GLN A 123 9.12 2.09 12.64
N GLY A 124 10.39 1.77 12.42
CA GLY A 124 11.04 0.62 13.04
C GLY A 124 11.10 0.66 14.55
N TRP A 125 11.07 1.85 15.14
CA TRP A 125 11.07 2.03 16.58
C TRP A 125 9.68 1.94 17.22
N GLU A 126 8.65 2.45 16.54
CA GLU A 126 7.33 2.65 17.16
C GLU A 126 6.23 1.68 16.71
N TYR A 127 6.42 0.90 15.62
CA TYR A 127 5.31 0.14 15.04
C TYR A 127 4.77 -0.99 15.91
N VAL A 128 5.55 -1.48 16.87
CA VAL A 128 5.11 -2.48 17.84
C VAL A 128 4.64 -1.76 19.12
N PRO A 129 3.47 -2.06 19.67
CA PRO A 129 2.57 -3.21 19.37
C PRO A 129 1.37 -2.90 18.45
N LEU A 130 1.11 -1.64 18.09
CA LEU A 130 -0.15 -1.25 17.44
C LEU A 130 -0.08 -1.01 15.93
N GLY A 131 1.09 -1.12 15.33
CA GLY A 131 1.31 -0.83 13.90
C GLY A 131 1.93 0.54 13.66
N PRO A 132 2.07 0.97 12.38
CA PRO A 132 2.72 2.22 12.03
C PRO A 132 1.93 3.44 12.49
N PHE A 133 2.64 4.50 12.89
CA PHE A 133 2.04 5.76 13.35
C PHE A 133 2.79 6.97 12.79
N LEU A 134 3.75 7.56 13.53
CA LEU A 134 4.52 8.72 13.05
C LEU A 134 5.40 8.40 11.84
N GLY A 135 5.76 7.14 11.66
CA GLY A 135 6.48 6.66 10.48
C GLY A 135 5.69 6.74 9.18
N LYS A 136 4.36 6.97 9.25
CA LYS A 136 3.44 6.99 8.10
C LYS A 136 2.56 8.24 8.03
N ASN A 137 2.09 8.75 9.15
CA ASN A 137 1.03 9.76 9.19
C ASN A 137 1.46 11.18 8.78
N PHE A 138 2.70 11.38 8.33
CA PHE A 138 3.23 12.71 8.00
C PHE A 138 2.90 13.17 6.59
N ALA A 139 2.78 12.26 5.63
CA ALA A 139 2.38 12.57 4.25
C ALA A 139 2.03 11.30 3.47
N SER A 140 0.96 11.35 2.67
CA SER A 140 0.69 10.43 1.56
C SER A 140 0.27 11.27 0.34
N HIS A 141 0.87 11.02 -0.83
CA HIS A 141 0.54 11.74 -2.05
C HIS A 141 -0.38 10.93 -2.95
N ILE A 142 -1.44 11.55 -3.42
CA ILE A 142 -2.31 10.94 -4.43
C ILE A 142 -2.29 11.76 -5.73
N SER A 143 -2.52 11.09 -6.86
CA SER A 143 -2.82 11.76 -8.11
C SER A 143 -4.15 12.53 -7.98
N SER A 144 -4.22 13.71 -8.58
CA SER A 144 -5.47 14.46 -8.69
C SER A 144 -6.46 13.85 -9.70
N TRP A 145 -6.02 12.84 -10.45
CA TRP A 145 -6.83 12.11 -11.41
C TRP A 145 -7.32 10.80 -10.82
N VAL A 146 -8.61 10.54 -10.94
CA VAL A 146 -9.23 9.26 -10.60
C VAL A 146 -9.77 8.66 -11.89
N VAL A 147 -9.35 7.44 -12.20
CA VAL A 147 -9.85 6.66 -13.33
C VAL A 147 -11.02 5.82 -12.82
N THR A 148 -12.19 6.02 -13.40
CA THR A 148 -13.39 5.28 -12.97
C THR A 148 -13.27 3.78 -13.22
N LEU A 149 -13.98 2.98 -12.44
CA LEU A 149 -13.96 1.52 -12.60
C LEU A 149 -14.42 1.09 -14.01
N ASP A 150 -15.43 1.77 -14.57
CA ASP A 150 -15.89 1.54 -15.95
C ASP A 150 -14.79 1.74 -16.99
N ALA A 151 -13.96 2.77 -16.81
CA ALA A 151 -12.84 3.04 -17.71
C ALA A 151 -11.72 2.00 -17.57
N LEU A 152 -11.63 1.30 -16.45
CA LEU A 152 -10.67 0.23 -16.20
C LEU A 152 -11.17 -1.15 -16.68
N GLU A 153 -12.44 -1.28 -17.04
CA GLU A 153 -13.04 -2.56 -17.45
C GLU A 153 -12.27 -3.26 -18.59
N PRO A 154 -11.79 -2.57 -19.66
CA PRO A 154 -11.00 -3.21 -20.71
C PRO A 154 -9.65 -3.79 -20.26
N PHE A 155 -9.19 -3.41 -19.07
CA PHE A 155 -7.91 -3.83 -18.48
C PHE A 155 -8.07 -4.91 -17.39
N ARG A 156 -9.30 -5.41 -17.19
CA ARG A 156 -9.55 -6.51 -16.26
C ARG A 156 -8.76 -7.76 -16.68
N THR A 157 -8.23 -8.45 -15.70
CA THR A 157 -7.41 -9.65 -15.88
C THR A 157 -7.54 -10.59 -14.70
N ALA A 158 -7.16 -11.86 -14.92
CA ALA A 158 -7.03 -12.83 -13.85
C ALA A 158 -5.89 -12.43 -12.90
N GLY A 159 -6.08 -12.67 -11.61
CA GLY A 159 -5.07 -12.49 -10.59
C GLY A 159 -4.23 -13.73 -10.35
N PRO A 160 -3.27 -13.64 -9.41
CA PRO A 160 -2.52 -14.81 -8.93
C PRO A 160 -3.45 -15.88 -8.34
N VAL A 161 -3.01 -17.14 -8.44
CA VAL A 161 -3.70 -18.24 -7.76
C VAL A 161 -3.53 -18.08 -6.26
N GLN A 162 -4.65 -18.07 -5.52
CA GLN A 162 -4.63 -17.96 -4.06
C GLN A 162 -4.54 -19.33 -3.41
N GLU A 163 -3.43 -19.60 -2.73
CA GLU A 163 -3.14 -20.82 -2.01
C GLU A 163 -2.60 -20.49 -0.61
N PRO A 164 -3.21 -20.99 0.48
CA PRO A 164 -4.35 -21.90 0.51
C PRO A 164 -5.65 -21.25 0.05
N LYS A 165 -6.67 -22.08 -0.26
CA LYS A 165 -8.00 -21.60 -0.62
C LYS A 165 -8.53 -20.66 0.48
N VAL A 166 -9.03 -19.50 0.10
CA VAL A 166 -9.59 -18.50 1.00
C VAL A 166 -10.94 -18.95 1.59
N LEU A 167 -11.34 -18.34 2.70
CA LEU A 167 -12.67 -18.58 3.27
C LEU A 167 -13.78 -18.03 2.36
N PRO A 168 -15.00 -18.59 2.41
CA PRO A 168 -16.10 -18.28 1.49
C PRO A 168 -16.40 -16.79 1.29
N TYR A 169 -16.26 -15.96 2.34
CA TYR A 169 -16.54 -14.52 2.24
C TYR A 169 -15.52 -13.76 1.41
N LEU A 170 -14.33 -14.34 1.15
CA LEU A 170 -13.27 -13.79 0.30
C LEU A 170 -13.19 -14.47 -1.08
N GLU A 171 -13.99 -15.52 -1.32
CA GLU A 171 -14.04 -16.12 -2.66
C GLU A 171 -14.63 -15.11 -3.65
N TYR A 172 -14.10 -15.08 -4.87
CA TYR A 172 -14.61 -14.24 -5.95
C TYR A 172 -14.62 -15.03 -7.26
N SER A 173 -15.31 -14.51 -8.26
CA SER A 173 -15.37 -15.07 -9.61
C SER A 173 -15.04 -14.02 -10.66
N GLY A 174 -14.52 -14.47 -11.80
CA GLY A 174 -14.14 -13.60 -12.92
C GLY A 174 -12.84 -12.85 -12.71
N ASP A 175 -12.52 -12.00 -13.66
CA ASP A 175 -11.30 -11.20 -13.69
C ASP A 175 -11.48 -9.94 -12.83
N LYS A 176 -10.92 -9.96 -11.62
CA LYS A 176 -11.04 -8.87 -10.63
C LYS A 176 -9.76 -8.08 -10.42
N HIS A 177 -8.68 -8.47 -11.08
CA HIS A 177 -7.45 -7.68 -11.14
C HIS A 177 -7.46 -6.74 -12.33
N VAL A 178 -6.53 -5.78 -12.35
CA VAL A 178 -6.44 -4.79 -13.44
C VAL A 178 -4.99 -4.73 -13.92
N ASP A 179 -4.77 -4.81 -15.23
CA ASP A 179 -3.43 -4.71 -15.84
C ASP A 179 -3.03 -3.24 -15.99
N ILE A 180 -2.39 -2.69 -14.95
CA ILE A 180 -1.91 -1.31 -14.90
C ILE A 180 -0.40 -1.33 -14.76
N ASN A 181 0.32 -0.85 -15.80
CA ASN A 181 1.75 -0.64 -15.71
C ASN A 181 2.06 0.56 -14.83
N LEU A 182 3.00 0.38 -13.91
CA LEU A 182 3.41 1.36 -12.92
C LEU A 182 4.92 1.59 -13.02
N GLU A 183 5.33 2.84 -12.86
CA GLU A 183 6.75 3.23 -12.92
C GLU A 183 7.07 4.20 -11.78
N VAL A 184 8.24 4.02 -11.17
CA VAL A 184 8.78 4.96 -10.19
C VAL A 184 10.02 5.60 -10.75
N ILE A 185 10.01 6.94 -10.76
CA ILE A 185 11.12 7.78 -11.22
C ILE A 185 11.57 8.63 -10.02
N ILE A 186 12.87 8.69 -9.80
CA ILE A 186 13.47 9.56 -8.80
C ILE A 186 14.38 10.55 -9.50
N GLN A 187 14.25 11.83 -9.14
CA GLN A 187 15.16 12.89 -9.56
C GLN A 187 15.82 13.52 -8.33
N PRO A 188 17.11 13.28 -8.09
CA PRO A 188 17.85 13.99 -7.05
C PRO A 188 17.96 15.48 -7.36
N GLU A 189 18.10 16.32 -6.33
CA GLU A 189 18.37 17.75 -6.51
C GLU A 189 19.64 17.96 -7.36
N GLY A 190 19.48 18.65 -8.50
CA GLY A 190 20.57 18.90 -9.47
C GLY A 190 20.99 17.68 -10.31
N GLY A 191 20.30 16.54 -10.18
CA GLY A 191 20.52 15.32 -10.97
C GLY A 191 19.46 15.13 -12.06
N GLU A 192 19.62 14.04 -12.82
CA GLU A 192 18.66 13.64 -13.86
C GLU A 192 17.67 12.60 -13.32
N GLU A 193 16.55 12.46 -14.02
CA GLU A 193 15.56 11.44 -13.73
C GLU A 193 16.13 10.04 -13.89
N THR A 194 15.85 9.18 -12.93
CA THR A 194 16.22 7.77 -12.97
C THR A 194 14.99 6.90 -12.67
N THR A 195 14.63 6.05 -13.62
CA THR A 195 13.60 5.02 -13.37
C THR A 195 14.18 3.95 -12.45
N VAL A 196 13.61 3.78 -11.27
CA VAL A 196 14.09 2.83 -10.26
C VAL A 196 13.21 1.59 -10.15
N SER A 197 11.98 1.64 -10.65
CA SER A 197 11.07 0.49 -10.68
C SER A 197 10.09 0.55 -11.85
N LYS A 198 9.74 -0.62 -12.38
CA LYS A 198 8.62 -0.82 -13.34
C LYS A 198 7.83 -2.03 -12.91
N SER A 199 6.71 -1.81 -12.27
CA SER A 199 5.85 -2.85 -11.71
C SER A 199 4.48 -2.89 -12.41
N ASN A 200 3.59 -3.73 -11.92
CA ASN A 200 2.23 -3.81 -12.44
C ASN A 200 1.24 -4.17 -11.33
N TYR A 201 0.10 -3.49 -11.31
CA TYR A 201 -0.93 -3.71 -10.30
C TYR A 201 -1.52 -5.14 -10.33
N LYS A 202 -1.52 -5.84 -11.44
CA LYS A 202 -2.02 -7.24 -11.55
C LYS A 202 -1.28 -8.24 -10.68
N TYR A 203 -0.10 -7.88 -10.15
CA TYR A 203 0.67 -8.74 -9.22
C TYR A 203 0.08 -8.79 -7.80
N MET A 204 -0.92 -7.96 -7.50
CA MET A 204 -1.55 -7.96 -6.19
C MET A 204 -2.20 -9.32 -5.90
N TYR A 205 -1.94 -9.87 -4.69
CA TYR A 205 -2.54 -11.13 -4.25
C TYR A 205 -4.01 -10.93 -3.85
N TRP A 206 -4.29 -9.86 -3.09
CA TRP A 206 -5.62 -9.45 -2.70
C TRP A 206 -6.13 -8.35 -3.63
N ASN A 207 -7.27 -8.58 -4.29
CA ASN A 207 -7.90 -7.58 -5.15
C ASN A 207 -8.81 -6.63 -4.37
N MET A 208 -9.24 -5.55 -5.02
CA MET A 208 -10.09 -4.51 -4.42
C MET A 208 -11.40 -5.06 -3.84
N ASN A 209 -12.01 -6.03 -4.52
CA ASN A 209 -13.26 -6.64 -4.06
C ASN A 209 -13.07 -7.38 -2.73
N GLN A 210 -11.95 -8.10 -2.60
CA GLN A 210 -11.60 -8.80 -1.37
C GLN A 210 -11.22 -7.83 -0.24
N GLN A 211 -10.50 -6.75 -0.56
CA GLN A 211 -10.17 -5.70 0.40
C GLN A 211 -11.44 -5.07 0.98
N LEU A 212 -12.38 -4.67 0.12
CA LEU A 212 -13.64 -4.04 0.53
C LEU A 212 -14.55 -5.01 1.29
N ALA A 213 -14.65 -6.26 0.84
CA ALA A 213 -15.42 -7.29 1.53
C ALA A 213 -14.86 -7.55 2.94
N HIS A 214 -13.53 -7.66 3.07
CA HIS A 214 -12.89 -7.86 4.37
C HIS A 214 -13.07 -6.64 5.29
N HIS A 215 -12.96 -5.44 4.75
CA HIS A 215 -13.13 -4.21 5.52
C HIS A 215 -14.52 -4.08 6.15
N SER A 216 -15.56 -4.55 5.45
CA SER A 216 -16.96 -4.41 5.88
C SER A 216 -17.54 -5.66 6.55
N ILE A 217 -16.84 -6.81 6.55
CA ILE A 217 -17.40 -8.10 7.00
C ILE A 217 -17.87 -8.10 8.45
N ASN A 218 -17.29 -7.27 9.30
CA ASN A 218 -17.66 -7.11 10.70
C ASN A 218 -18.81 -6.11 10.91
N GLY A 219 -19.40 -5.57 9.81
CA GLY A 219 -20.45 -4.57 9.86
C GLY A 219 -19.97 -3.12 9.91
N CYS A 220 -18.67 -2.86 9.67
CA CYS A 220 -18.19 -1.50 9.51
C CYS A 220 -18.83 -0.86 8.27
N ASN A 221 -19.43 0.33 8.43
CA ASN A 221 -19.96 1.08 7.30
C ASN A 221 -18.84 1.68 6.46
N ILE A 222 -19.14 1.89 5.19
CA ILE A 222 -18.27 2.55 4.22
C ILE A 222 -18.94 3.85 3.79
N ASN A 223 -18.24 4.95 3.80
CA ASN A 223 -18.77 6.24 3.40
C ASN A 223 -18.31 6.61 1.98
N CYS A 224 -19.08 7.47 1.33
CA CYS A 224 -18.67 8.04 0.04
C CYS A 224 -17.38 8.85 0.19
N GLY A 225 -16.36 8.51 -0.59
CA GLY A 225 -15.06 9.18 -0.53
C GLY A 225 -14.06 8.55 0.45
N ASP A 226 -14.39 7.43 1.09
CA ASP A 226 -13.38 6.66 1.79
C ASP A 226 -12.35 6.14 0.79
N MET A 227 -11.08 6.14 1.19
CA MET A 227 -9.96 5.71 0.38
C MET A 227 -9.34 4.43 0.93
N MET A 228 -9.17 3.45 0.05
CA MET A 228 -8.53 2.18 0.39
C MET A 228 -7.31 1.96 -0.50
N ALA A 229 -6.13 1.97 0.12
CA ALA A 229 -4.86 1.78 -0.58
C ALA A 229 -4.48 0.30 -0.66
N SER A 230 -3.73 -0.02 -1.70
CA SER A 230 -3.35 -1.39 -2.02
C SER A 230 -2.27 -1.98 -1.10
N GLY A 231 -1.51 -1.12 -0.43
CA GLY A 231 -0.18 -1.47 0.03
C GLY A 231 0.83 -1.45 -1.12
N THR A 232 2.09 -1.44 -0.78
CA THR A 232 3.20 -1.38 -1.75
C THR A 232 3.08 -2.44 -2.83
N ILE A 233 3.18 -2.04 -4.10
CA ILE A 233 3.03 -2.90 -5.27
C ILE A 233 4.40 -3.35 -5.76
N SER A 234 4.78 -4.58 -5.45
CA SER A 234 6.01 -5.21 -5.96
C SER A 234 5.67 -6.40 -6.85
N GLY A 235 6.49 -6.60 -7.86
CA GLY A 235 6.44 -7.77 -8.73
C GLY A 235 7.54 -8.78 -8.38
N PRO A 236 7.62 -9.89 -9.17
CA PRO A 236 8.55 -10.98 -8.88
C PRO A 236 10.02 -10.68 -9.15
N LYS A 237 10.35 -9.60 -9.89
CA LYS A 237 11.73 -9.25 -10.25
C LYS A 237 12.22 -8.06 -9.44
N GLU A 238 13.54 -7.97 -9.22
CA GLU A 238 14.15 -6.83 -8.51
C GLU A 238 13.81 -5.46 -9.15
N SER A 239 13.69 -5.42 -10.48
CA SER A 239 13.28 -4.21 -11.21
C SER A 239 11.80 -3.81 -11.03
N GLU A 240 11.04 -4.62 -10.32
CA GLU A 240 9.60 -4.44 -10.08
C GLU A 240 9.29 -4.15 -8.60
N PHE A 241 10.31 -3.89 -7.77
CA PHE A 241 10.13 -3.61 -6.35
C PHE A 241 9.52 -2.22 -6.12
N GLY A 242 8.52 -2.16 -5.26
CA GLY A 242 7.70 -0.96 -5.03
C GLY A 242 8.21 -0.03 -3.94
N SER A 243 9.33 -0.31 -3.30
CA SER A 243 9.91 0.54 -2.25
C SER A 243 11.43 0.57 -2.29
N MET A 244 12.02 1.67 -1.81
CA MET A 244 13.49 1.76 -1.67
C MET A 244 14.01 0.76 -0.63
N LEU A 245 13.20 0.42 0.37
CA LEU A 245 13.52 -0.62 1.34
C LEU A 245 13.86 -1.95 0.66
N GLU A 246 13.07 -2.36 -0.35
CA GLU A 246 13.32 -3.57 -1.13
C GLU A 246 14.45 -3.35 -2.14
N ILE A 247 14.41 -2.28 -2.93
CA ILE A 247 15.39 -1.97 -3.99
C ILE A 247 16.80 -1.91 -3.42
N SER A 248 16.99 -1.21 -2.32
CA SER A 248 18.28 -1.11 -1.63
C SER A 248 18.59 -2.31 -0.73
N TRP A 249 17.65 -3.24 -0.59
CA TRP A 249 17.72 -4.39 0.31
C TRP A 249 18.15 -3.95 1.72
N LYS A 250 17.34 -3.04 2.31
CA LYS A 250 17.58 -2.42 3.62
C LYS A 250 18.92 -1.67 3.69
N GLY A 251 19.34 -1.05 2.57
CA GLY A 251 20.57 -0.29 2.48
C GLY A 251 21.84 -1.11 2.26
N SER A 252 21.72 -2.41 1.98
CA SER A 252 22.88 -3.27 1.66
C SER A 252 23.31 -3.19 0.19
N LYS A 253 22.41 -2.72 -0.68
CA LYS A 253 22.65 -2.51 -2.11
C LYS A 253 22.68 -1.02 -2.43
N THR A 254 23.63 -0.60 -3.25
CA THR A 254 23.66 0.76 -3.82
C THR A 254 22.71 0.84 -5.01
N VAL A 255 21.93 1.91 -5.07
CA VAL A 255 21.05 2.22 -6.21
C VAL A 255 21.69 3.34 -7.00
N PRO A 256 22.23 3.06 -8.21
CA PRO A 256 22.81 4.11 -9.04
C PRO A 256 21.73 5.10 -9.49
N MET A 257 22.04 6.39 -9.46
CA MET A 257 21.21 7.47 -10.00
C MET A 257 21.98 8.18 -11.13
N ASN A 258 21.23 8.67 -12.13
CA ASN A 258 21.79 9.43 -13.24
C ASN A 258 22.17 10.85 -12.81
#